data_bdd8a9cbdcdb4e1dc52a2e3797ccdf57
#
_entry.id   bdd8a9cbdcdb4e1dc52a2e3797ccdf57
#
_cell.length_a   1.000
_cell.length_b   1.000
_cell.length_c   1.000
_cell.angle_alpha   90.00
_cell.angle_beta   90.00
_cell.angle_gamma   90.00
#
_symmetry.space_group_name_H-M   'P 1'
#
loop_
_entity.id
_entity.type
_entity.pdbx_description
1 polymer ?
#
loop_
_entity_poly.entity_id
_entity_poly.type
_entity_poly.pdbx_seq_one_letter_code
_entity_poly.pdbx_strand_id
1 'polypeptide(L)'
;MSDHIDGPRQVGDPSADLTDLFSFTSPENPARTVLAACVFPSAGTTAMFSNAVDYAFAIRRVTVAGMGDAANFQPGEQEIRFPCRFDNLKRGNGANPVQSGTCILPDGRSLPIVV
;
A
#
# COMPACT_ATOMS: atom_id res chain seq x y z
N MET A 1 -6.93 -17.02 2.96
CA MET A 1 -8.01 -16.35 3.71
C MET A 1 -7.37 -15.06 4.20
N SER A 2 -7.82 -13.92 3.72
CA SER A 2 -7.35 -12.64 4.23
C SER A 2 -7.91 -12.47 5.65
N ASP A 3 -7.06 -12.11 6.57
CA ASP A 3 -7.45 -11.77 7.92
C ASP A 3 -7.80 -10.29 7.94
N HIS A 4 -9.02 -9.96 8.37
CA HIS A 4 -9.53 -8.61 8.27
C HIS A 4 -9.50 -7.85 9.60
N ILE A 5 -9.11 -8.49 10.69
CA ILE A 5 -8.97 -7.85 12.01
C ILE A 5 -7.92 -8.61 12.82
N ASP A 6 -6.71 -8.11 12.87
CA ASP A 6 -5.56 -8.81 13.46
C ASP A 6 -5.42 -8.64 14.98
N GLY A 7 -6.21 -7.80 15.62
CA GLY A 7 -6.14 -7.66 17.06
C GLY A 7 -6.67 -6.34 17.63
N PRO A 8 -6.50 -6.10 18.93
CA PRO A 8 -7.07 -4.93 19.60
C PRO A 8 -6.56 -3.58 19.09
N ARG A 9 -5.32 -3.54 18.57
CA ARG A 9 -4.74 -2.31 18.02
C ARG A 9 -5.43 -1.92 16.73
N GLN A 10 -5.69 -2.88 15.86
CA GLN A 10 -6.36 -2.68 14.57
C GLN A 10 -7.84 -2.32 14.76
N VAL A 11 -8.48 -2.87 15.79
CA VAL A 11 -9.84 -2.45 16.19
C VAL A 11 -9.84 -0.99 16.66
N GLY A 12 -8.80 -0.55 17.35
CA GLY A 12 -8.67 0.84 17.84
C GLY A 12 -8.29 1.85 16.76
N ASP A 13 -7.55 1.41 15.73
CA ASP A 13 -7.15 2.24 14.57
C ASP A 13 -7.26 1.44 13.27
N PRO A 14 -8.47 1.29 12.73
CA PRO A 14 -8.69 0.52 11.49
C PRO A 14 -7.96 1.08 10.27
N SER A 15 -7.60 2.36 10.28
CA SER A 15 -6.84 2.98 9.18
C SER A 15 -5.40 2.46 9.08
N ALA A 16 -4.88 1.86 10.14
CA ALA A 16 -3.58 1.21 10.18
C ALA A 16 -3.66 -0.32 9.96
N ASP A 17 -4.86 -0.86 9.76
CA ASP A 17 -5.08 -2.29 9.53
C ASP A 17 -4.91 -2.64 8.05
N LEU A 18 -3.87 -3.42 7.75
CA LEU A 18 -3.54 -3.88 6.40
C LEU A 18 -4.18 -5.26 6.19
N THR A 19 -5.13 -5.35 5.28
CA THR A 19 -5.90 -6.59 5.08
C THR A 19 -5.36 -7.47 3.97
N ASP A 20 -5.00 -6.89 2.82
CA ASP A 20 -4.55 -7.63 1.66
C ASP A 20 -3.40 -6.91 0.95
N LEU A 21 -2.51 -7.70 0.37
CA LEU A 21 -1.41 -7.23 -0.47
C LEU A 21 -1.38 -8.02 -1.77
N PHE A 22 -1.39 -7.31 -2.89
CA PHE A 22 -1.32 -7.89 -4.22
C PHE A 22 -0.12 -7.38 -5.00
N SER A 23 0.47 -8.27 -5.78
CA SER A 23 1.51 -7.93 -6.76
C SER A 23 1.26 -8.75 -8.02
N PHE A 24 1.11 -8.07 -9.15
CA PHE A 24 0.84 -8.73 -10.44
C PHE A 24 1.32 -7.91 -11.61
N THR A 25 1.52 -8.56 -12.75
CA THR A 25 1.85 -7.89 -14.01
C THR A 25 0.65 -7.10 -14.52
N SER A 26 0.86 -5.86 -14.94
CA SER A 26 -0.21 -5.04 -15.49
C SER A 26 -0.83 -5.70 -16.74
N PRO A 27 -2.16 -5.85 -16.82
CA PRO A 27 -2.82 -6.39 -18.00
C PRO A 27 -2.70 -5.48 -19.22
N GLU A 28 -2.49 -4.17 -19.01
CA GLU A 28 -2.36 -3.19 -20.09
C GLU A 28 -0.93 -3.09 -20.63
N ASN A 29 0.05 -3.39 -19.77
CA ASN A 29 1.46 -3.30 -20.15
C ASN A 29 2.30 -4.32 -19.37
N PRO A 30 2.74 -5.41 -20.02
CA PRO A 30 3.49 -6.48 -19.36
C PRO A 30 4.88 -6.07 -18.85
N ALA A 31 5.37 -4.90 -19.24
CA ALA A 31 6.61 -4.33 -18.69
C ALA A 31 6.40 -3.59 -17.34
N ARG A 32 5.17 -3.55 -16.83
CA ARG A 32 4.82 -2.89 -15.56
C ARG A 32 4.30 -3.89 -14.55
N THR A 33 4.65 -3.67 -13.29
CA THR A 33 4.10 -4.37 -12.14
C THR A 33 3.11 -3.46 -11.42
N VAL A 34 1.97 -4.02 -11.03
CA VAL A 34 1.00 -3.38 -10.16
C VAL A 34 1.23 -3.88 -8.74
N LEU A 35 1.28 -2.95 -7.80
CA LEU A 35 1.25 -3.22 -6.37
C LEU A 35 -0.04 -2.64 -5.81
N ALA A 36 -0.82 -3.43 -5.10
CA ALA A 36 -2.04 -2.98 -4.47
C ALA A 36 -2.10 -3.48 -3.03
N ALA A 37 -2.55 -2.62 -2.14
CA ALA A 37 -2.78 -2.95 -0.74
C ALA A 37 -4.16 -2.47 -0.32
N CYS A 38 -4.87 -3.29 0.44
CA CYS A 38 -6.12 -2.94 1.06
C CYS A 38 -5.88 -2.61 2.53
N VAL A 39 -6.44 -1.49 2.97
CA VAL A 39 -6.40 -1.05 4.37
C VAL A 39 -7.80 -0.65 4.81
N PHE A 40 -8.03 -0.59 6.11
CA PHE A 40 -9.30 -0.23 6.70
C PHE A 40 -10.40 -1.25 6.37
N PRO A 41 -10.43 -2.41 7.03
CA PRO A 41 -11.45 -3.44 6.81
C PRO A 41 -12.85 -2.89 7.07
N SER A 42 -13.80 -3.27 6.23
CA SER A 42 -15.19 -2.80 6.32
C SER A 42 -15.35 -1.27 6.28
N ALA A 43 -14.53 -0.60 5.47
CA ALA A 43 -14.54 0.85 5.33
C ALA A 43 -15.94 1.38 4.98
N GLY A 44 -16.46 2.29 5.80
CA GLY A 44 -17.71 3.01 5.57
C GLY A 44 -17.45 4.32 4.80
N THR A 45 -18.53 5.10 4.60
CA THR A 45 -18.47 6.38 3.86
C THR A 45 -17.62 7.47 4.52
N THR A 46 -17.25 7.28 5.78
CA THR A 46 -16.39 8.21 6.55
C THR A 46 -14.97 7.68 6.74
N ALA A 47 -14.65 6.53 6.15
CA ALA A 47 -13.30 5.98 6.21
C ALA A 47 -12.30 6.90 5.50
N MET A 48 -11.11 7.02 6.10
CA MET A 48 -10.02 7.82 5.56
C MET A 48 -8.68 7.16 5.90
N PHE A 49 -7.66 7.47 5.13
CA PHE A 49 -6.30 7.11 5.48
C PHE A 49 -5.82 7.93 6.69
N SER A 50 -5.02 7.33 7.55
CA SER A 50 -4.41 8.06 8.66
C SER A 50 -3.35 9.04 8.16
N ASN A 51 -3.35 10.25 8.71
CA ASN A 51 -2.29 11.23 8.50
C ASN A 51 -1.10 11.05 9.46
N ALA A 52 -1.20 10.10 10.38
CA ALA A 52 -0.20 9.81 11.41
C ALA A 52 0.71 8.62 11.06
N VAL A 53 0.43 7.90 9.95
CA VAL A 53 1.22 6.73 9.53
C VAL A 53 1.67 6.86 8.08
N ASP A 54 2.77 6.21 7.76
CA ASP A 54 3.26 6.06 6.39
C ASP A 54 2.81 4.71 5.85
N TYR A 55 2.09 4.72 4.74
CA TYR A 55 1.77 3.50 4.00
C TYR A 55 2.86 3.26 2.98
N ALA A 56 3.62 2.18 3.11
CA ALA A 56 4.78 1.97 2.25
C ALA A 56 4.83 0.57 1.65
N PHE A 57 5.02 0.50 0.34
CA PHE A 57 5.46 -0.74 -0.28
C PHE A 57 6.98 -0.86 -0.12
N ALA A 58 7.44 -2.01 0.38
CA ALA A 58 8.84 -2.36 0.48
C ALA A 58 9.13 -3.54 -0.44
N ILE A 59 10.04 -3.35 -1.40
CA ILE A 59 10.33 -4.32 -2.45
C ILE A 59 11.79 -4.71 -2.38
N ARG A 60 12.07 -6.00 -2.47
CA ARG A 60 13.42 -6.54 -2.64
C ARG A 60 13.50 -7.39 -3.89
N ARG A 61 14.62 -7.33 -4.58
CA ARG A 61 14.92 -8.28 -5.65
C ARG A 61 15.03 -9.68 -5.06
N VAL A 62 14.52 -10.66 -5.78
CA VAL A 62 14.66 -12.06 -5.43
C VAL A 62 15.44 -12.76 -6.52
N THR A 63 16.46 -13.50 -6.15
CA THR A 63 17.13 -14.46 -7.01
C THR A 63 16.58 -15.85 -6.76
N VAL A 64 16.39 -16.62 -7.82
CA VAL A 64 15.87 -17.98 -7.74
C VAL A 64 16.99 -18.94 -8.14
N ALA A 65 17.30 -19.90 -7.27
CA ALA A 65 18.21 -21.00 -7.55
C ALA A 65 17.42 -22.31 -7.53
N GLY A 66 17.73 -23.22 -8.44
CA GLY A 66 16.98 -24.48 -8.60
C GLY A 66 15.75 -24.34 -9.49
N MET A 67 15.04 -25.44 -9.67
CA MET A 67 13.82 -25.52 -10.49
C MET A 67 12.76 -26.40 -9.81
N GLY A 68 11.49 -26.14 -10.12
CA GLY A 68 10.36 -26.90 -9.56
C GLY A 68 10.31 -26.84 -8.04
N ASP A 69 10.06 -27.96 -7.40
CA ASP A 69 9.95 -28.08 -5.94
C ASP A 69 11.27 -27.81 -5.19
N ALA A 70 12.41 -27.77 -5.91
CA ALA A 70 13.73 -27.42 -5.37
C ALA A 70 14.09 -25.94 -5.56
N ALA A 71 13.17 -25.10 -6.00
CA ALA A 71 13.40 -23.68 -6.16
C ALA A 71 13.64 -23.01 -4.80
N ASN A 72 14.77 -22.30 -4.69
CA ASN A 72 15.15 -21.55 -3.50
C ASN A 72 15.15 -20.05 -3.83
N PHE A 73 14.32 -19.30 -3.10
CA PHE A 73 14.17 -17.87 -3.27
C PHE A 73 15.05 -17.12 -2.28
N GLN A 74 16.02 -16.37 -2.79
CA GLN A 74 16.93 -15.57 -1.97
C GLN A 74 16.62 -14.08 -2.15
N PRO A 75 16.06 -13.42 -1.13
CA PRO A 75 15.84 -11.98 -1.18
C PRO A 75 17.17 -11.24 -1.12
N GLY A 76 17.31 -10.22 -1.97
CA GLY A 76 18.45 -9.31 -1.94
C GLY A 76 18.44 -8.43 -0.69
N GLU A 77 19.59 -7.86 -0.36
CA GLU A 77 19.76 -6.97 0.79
C GLU A 77 19.14 -5.60 0.55
N GLN A 78 19.19 -5.12 -0.70
CA GLN A 78 18.68 -3.80 -1.05
C GLN A 78 17.17 -3.78 -1.07
N GLU A 79 16.59 -2.91 -0.24
CA GLU A 79 15.16 -2.63 -0.20
C GLU A 79 14.86 -1.31 -0.93
N ILE A 80 13.86 -1.36 -1.80
CA ILE A 80 13.29 -0.19 -2.48
C ILE A 80 11.96 0.12 -1.82
N ARG A 81 11.75 1.35 -1.36
CA ARG A 81 10.53 1.76 -0.66
C ARG A 81 9.77 2.82 -1.44
N PHE A 82 8.45 2.73 -1.39
CA PHE A 82 7.50 3.69 -1.94
C PHE A 82 6.57 4.15 -0.81
N PRO A 83 6.99 5.10 0.04
CA PRO A 83 6.15 5.61 1.12
C PRO A 83 5.09 6.56 0.56
N CYS A 84 3.85 6.39 1.03
CA CYS A 84 2.72 7.25 0.74
C CYS A 84 2.20 7.83 2.06
N ARG A 85 1.97 9.14 2.08
CA ARG A 85 1.44 9.91 3.22
C ARG A 85 0.18 10.60 2.82
N PHE A 86 -0.76 10.68 3.75
CA PHE A 86 -2.02 11.35 3.53
C PHE A 86 -2.16 12.56 4.45
N ASP A 87 -2.75 13.62 3.92
CA ASP A 87 -3.05 14.83 4.66
C ASP A 87 -4.33 14.67 5.49
N ASN A 88 -4.64 15.69 6.27
CA ASN A 88 -5.95 15.82 6.89
C ASN A 88 -7.05 15.93 5.82
N LEU A 89 -8.21 15.39 6.15
CA LEU A 89 -9.41 15.53 5.32
C LEU A 89 -9.76 17.01 5.14
N LYS A 90 -9.92 17.44 3.90
CA LYS A 90 -10.40 18.78 3.57
C LYS A 90 -11.88 18.70 3.20
N ARG A 91 -12.72 19.47 3.89
CA ARG A 91 -14.11 19.67 3.49
C ARG A 91 -14.15 20.72 2.41
N GLY A 92 -14.57 20.34 1.21
CA GLY A 92 -14.89 21.26 0.14
C GLY A 92 -16.21 22.01 0.44
N ASN A 93 -16.40 23.20 -0.13
CA ASN A 93 -17.65 23.95 -0.05
C ASN A 93 -18.77 23.17 -0.78
N GLY A 94 -19.58 22.41 -0.04
CA GLY A 94 -20.72 21.65 -0.59
C GLY A 94 -20.35 20.38 -1.38
N ALA A 95 -19.08 20.03 -1.47
CA ALA A 95 -18.61 18.81 -2.10
C ALA A 95 -18.35 17.72 -1.06
N ASN A 96 -18.26 16.47 -1.53
CA ASN A 96 -17.79 15.37 -0.71
C ASN A 96 -16.41 15.69 -0.14
N PRO A 97 -16.10 15.24 1.09
CA PRO A 97 -14.78 15.43 1.66
C PRO A 97 -13.74 14.73 0.78
N VAL A 98 -12.60 15.40 0.60
CA VAL A 98 -11.48 14.90 -0.21
C VAL A 98 -10.24 14.82 0.65
N GLN A 99 -9.52 13.72 0.56
CA GLN A 99 -8.23 13.53 1.19
C GLN A 99 -7.13 13.56 0.13
N SER A 100 -6.13 14.40 0.32
CA SER A 100 -4.93 14.44 -0.52
C SER A 100 -3.81 13.65 0.12
N GLY A 101 -2.88 13.21 -0.69
CA GLY A 101 -1.68 12.52 -0.22
C GLY A 101 -0.55 12.66 -1.23
N THR A 102 0.60 12.09 -0.88
CA THR A 102 1.80 12.09 -1.70
C THR A 102 2.52 10.76 -1.56
N CYS A 103 2.85 10.12 -2.68
CA CYS A 103 3.80 9.01 -2.73
C CYS A 103 5.17 9.51 -3.17
N ILE A 104 6.22 9.02 -2.53
CA ILE A 104 7.61 9.31 -2.87
C ILE A 104 8.19 8.15 -3.67
N LEU A 105 8.73 8.44 -4.83
CA LEU A 105 9.43 7.46 -5.66
C LEU A 105 10.88 7.29 -5.22
N PRO A 106 11.54 6.16 -5.56
CA PRO A 106 12.94 5.91 -5.21
C PRO A 106 13.94 6.93 -5.79
N ASP A 107 13.56 7.64 -6.85
CA ASP A 107 14.36 8.71 -7.45
C ASP A 107 14.10 10.08 -6.80
N GLY A 108 13.31 10.13 -5.73
CA GLY A 108 12.97 11.34 -4.98
C GLY A 108 11.81 12.15 -5.55
N ARG A 109 11.24 11.77 -6.69
CA ARG A 109 10.04 12.45 -7.23
C ARG A 109 8.83 12.16 -6.36
N SER A 110 7.94 13.15 -6.28
CA SER A 110 6.68 13.05 -5.56
C SER A 110 5.52 12.90 -6.54
N LEU A 111 4.62 11.96 -6.25
CA LEU A 111 3.38 11.76 -6.99
C LEU A 111 2.20 12.17 -6.09
N PRO A 112 1.37 13.14 -6.51
CA PRO A 112 0.17 13.50 -5.76
C PRO A 112 -0.89 12.39 -5.87
N ILE A 113 -1.61 12.19 -4.78
CA ILE A 113 -2.76 11.29 -4.67
C ILE A 113 -3.97 12.10 -4.22
N VAL A 114 -5.14 11.76 -4.75
CA VAL A 114 -6.43 12.29 -4.31
C VAL A 114 -7.40 11.13 -4.13
N VAL A 115 -8.07 11.09 -2.98
CA VAL A 115 -9.03 10.05 -2.60
C VAL A 115 -10.39 10.69 -2.32
#